data_46dd80a561601d646f24f0e88281f304
#
_entry.id   46dd80a561601d646f24f0e88281f304
#
_cell.length_a   1.000
_cell.length_b   1.000
_cell.length_c   1.000
_cell.angle_alpha   90.00
_cell.angle_beta   90.00
_cell.angle_gamma   90.00
#
_symmetry.space_group_name_H-M   'P 1'
#
loop_
_entity.id
_entity.type
_entity.pdbx_description
1 polymer ?
#
loop_
_entity_poly.entity_id
_entity_poly.type
_entity_poly.pdbx_seq_one_letter_code
_entity_poly.pdbx_strand_id
1 'polypeptide(L)'
;MSLTPRVAAELMKISRTLTFMSRPPHKSGSYQIGPTQGRILAFLRSQSHGQVTLSALAKGTALSPAAASEVVRALKARGLVRKARSKDDARVVYLSLSAGGRRKAKQAAAGSIHLHAALGRLTHREQERVLHTLKSIQQTMSRGKKKP
;
A
#
# COMPACT_ATOMS: atom_id res chain seq x y z
N MET A 1 -23.42 -25.01 9.06
CA MET A 1 -21.95 -24.97 8.90
C MET A 1 -21.50 -23.54 8.69
N SER A 2 -20.53 -23.07 9.48
CA SER A 2 -20.01 -21.69 9.37
C SER A 2 -19.25 -21.50 8.06
N LEU A 3 -19.55 -20.43 7.31
CA LEU A 3 -18.81 -20.02 6.12
C LEU A 3 -17.48 -19.34 6.44
N THR A 4 -17.25 -18.99 7.70
CA THR A 4 -16.06 -18.22 8.14
C THR A 4 -14.72 -18.82 7.69
N PRO A 5 -14.45 -20.13 7.83
CA PRO A 5 -13.17 -20.69 7.40
C PRO A 5 -13.00 -20.61 5.88
N ARG A 6 -14.08 -20.80 5.12
CA ARG A 6 -14.05 -20.74 3.64
C ARG A 6 -13.78 -19.33 3.15
N VAL A 7 -14.45 -18.34 3.73
CA VAL A 7 -14.23 -16.91 3.40
C VAL A 7 -12.80 -16.49 3.76
N ALA A 8 -12.31 -16.87 4.94
CA ALA A 8 -10.93 -16.58 5.34
C ALA A 8 -9.91 -17.20 4.37
N ALA A 9 -10.12 -18.46 3.96
CA ALA A 9 -9.25 -19.13 3.01
C ALA A 9 -9.23 -18.42 1.64
N GLU A 10 -10.38 -17.96 1.14
CA GLU A 10 -10.45 -17.24 -0.15
C GLU A 10 -9.77 -15.86 -0.04
N LEU A 11 -9.97 -15.10 1.03
CA LEU A 11 -9.26 -13.85 1.24
C LEU A 11 -7.74 -14.04 1.30
N MET A 12 -7.27 -15.10 1.96
CA MET A 12 -5.85 -15.45 2.01
C MET A 12 -5.30 -15.85 0.63
N LYS A 13 -6.07 -16.57 -0.19
CA LYS A 13 -5.69 -16.90 -1.58
C LYS A 13 -5.55 -15.63 -2.41
N ILE A 14 -6.53 -14.73 -2.35
CA ILE A 14 -6.48 -13.44 -3.05
C ILE A 14 -5.24 -12.65 -2.62
N SER A 15 -4.99 -12.55 -1.32
CA SER A 15 -3.80 -11.85 -0.78
C SER A 15 -2.49 -12.43 -1.31
N ARG A 16 -2.34 -13.76 -1.33
CA ARG A 16 -1.15 -14.44 -1.87
C ARG A 16 -1.00 -14.19 -3.38
N THR A 17 -2.09 -14.30 -4.13
CA THR A 17 -2.08 -14.05 -5.58
C THR A 17 -1.64 -12.63 -5.88
N LEU A 18 -2.19 -11.61 -5.19
CA LEU A 18 -1.81 -10.22 -5.35
C LEU A 18 -0.34 -9.98 -4.99
N THR A 19 0.14 -10.62 -3.92
CA THR A 19 1.54 -10.55 -3.51
C THR A 19 2.46 -11.19 -4.56
N PHE A 20 2.07 -12.32 -5.12
CA PHE A 20 2.83 -13.01 -6.18
C PHE A 20 2.86 -12.19 -7.47
N MET A 21 1.73 -11.66 -7.92
CA MET A 21 1.62 -10.84 -9.14
C MET A 21 2.36 -9.51 -9.03
N SER A 22 2.55 -9.00 -7.79
CA SER A 22 3.34 -7.81 -7.53
C SER A 22 4.85 -8.08 -7.47
N ARG A 23 5.27 -9.34 -7.54
CA ARG A 23 6.69 -9.70 -7.62
C ARG A 23 7.20 -9.48 -9.05
N PRO A 24 8.24 -8.67 -9.25
CA PRO A 24 8.91 -8.61 -10.54
C PRO A 24 9.54 -9.98 -10.85
N PRO A 25 9.63 -10.38 -12.12
CA PRO A 25 10.37 -11.56 -12.51
C PRO A 25 11.81 -11.46 -11.99
N HIS A 26 12.34 -12.54 -11.45
CA HIS A 26 13.66 -12.62 -10.87
C HIS A 26 14.75 -12.25 -11.90
N LYS A 27 15.17 -11.00 -11.91
CA LYS A 27 16.48 -10.64 -12.45
C LYS A 27 17.43 -10.59 -11.25
N SER A 28 18.41 -11.48 -11.25
CA SER A 28 19.51 -11.53 -10.30
C SER A 28 20.08 -10.11 -10.09
N GLY A 29 20.11 -9.63 -8.85
CA GLY A 29 20.65 -8.31 -8.50
C GLY A 29 19.64 -7.17 -8.28
N SER A 30 18.34 -7.31 -8.57
CA SER A 30 17.38 -6.27 -8.25
C SER A 30 16.80 -6.48 -6.84
N TYR A 31 17.10 -5.58 -5.93
CA TYR A 31 16.50 -5.55 -4.59
C TYR A 31 14.97 -5.58 -4.67
N GLN A 32 14.37 -6.62 -4.11
CA GLN A 32 12.92 -6.78 -4.09
C GLN A 32 12.28 -5.70 -3.21
N ILE A 33 11.14 -5.20 -3.67
CA ILE A 33 10.28 -4.31 -2.88
C ILE A 33 9.38 -5.18 -2.02
N GLY A 34 9.51 -5.08 -0.69
CA GLY A 34 8.62 -5.76 0.24
C GLY A 34 7.19 -5.18 0.21
N PRO A 35 6.20 -5.93 0.72
CA PRO A 35 4.79 -5.51 0.67
C PRO A 35 4.54 -4.11 1.27
N THR A 36 5.14 -3.80 2.41
CA THR A 36 5.00 -2.49 3.06
C THR A 36 5.66 -1.37 2.26
N GLN A 37 6.83 -1.63 1.67
CA GLN A 37 7.51 -0.69 0.79
C GLN A 37 6.68 -0.42 -0.47
N GLY A 38 6.12 -1.47 -1.09
CA GLY A 38 5.23 -1.37 -2.24
C GLY A 38 3.99 -0.53 -1.94
N ARG A 39 3.39 -0.70 -0.76
CA ARG A 39 2.23 0.09 -0.30
C ARG A 39 2.57 1.57 -0.17
N ILE A 40 3.72 1.92 0.40
CA ILE A 40 4.19 3.30 0.51
C ILE A 40 4.43 3.90 -0.88
N LEU A 41 5.12 3.19 -1.77
CA LEU A 41 5.36 3.66 -3.13
C LEU A 41 4.06 3.86 -3.91
N ALA A 42 3.10 2.96 -3.78
CA ALA A 42 1.78 3.07 -4.40
C ALA A 42 1.00 4.29 -3.86
N PHE A 43 1.02 4.50 -2.55
CA PHE A 43 0.39 5.67 -1.92
C PHE A 43 1.01 6.98 -2.43
N LEU A 44 2.33 7.10 -2.41
CA LEU A 44 3.01 8.30 -2.93
C LEU A 44 2.73 8.54 -4.42
N ARG A 45 2.54 7.48 -5.20
CA ARG A 45 2.18 7.59 -6.61
C ARG A 45 0.76 8.11 -6.82
N SER A 46 -0.18 7.74 -5.95
CA SER A 46 -1.58 8.19 -6.06
C SER A 46 -1.77 9.66 -5.69
N GLN A 47 -0.79 10.29 -5.07
CA GLN A 47 -0.86 11.69 -4.66
C GLN A 47 -0.35 12.61 -5.78
N SER A 48 -1.27 13.20 -6.51
CA SER A 48 -0.99 14.00 -7.73
C SER A 48 -0.13 15.24 -7.47
N HIS A 49 -0.14 15.79 -6.26
CA HIS A 49 0.54 17.05 -5.95
C HIS A 49 1.92 16.91 -5.29
N GLY A 50 2.40 15.68 -5.08
CA GLY A 50 3.78 15.42 -4.63
C GLY A 50 4.17 15.93 -3.23
N GLN A 51 3.26 16.55 -2.49
CA GLN A 51 3.49 17.13 -1.17
C GLN A 51 2.86 16.27 -0.07
N VAL A 52 3.45 15.10 0.18
CA VAL A 52 2.97 14.17 1.20
C VAL A 52 3.84 14.28 2.44
N THR A 53 3.25 14.63 3.57
CA THR A 53 3.95 14.58 4.86
C THR A 53 4.04 13.15 5.39
N LEU A 54 4.98 12.91 6.32
CA LEU A 54 5.11 11.61 6.97
C LEU A 54 3.82 11.20 7.71
N SER A 55 3.14 12.15 8.34
CA SER A 55 1.87 11.91 9.05
C SER A 55 0.76 11.49 8.07
N ALA A 56 0.63 12.19 6.94
CA ALA A 56 -0.34 11.83 5.90
C ALA A 56 -0.04 10.44 5.31
N LEU A 57 1.24 10.13 5.08
CA LEU A 57 1.68 8.82 4.61
C LEU A 57 1.32 7.72 5.61
N ALA A 58 1.65 7.90 6.90
CA ALA A 58 1.38 6.92 7.94
C ALA A 58 -0.13 6.63 8.03
N LYS A 59 -0.95 7.68 8.05
CA LYS A 59 -2.42 7.56 8.06
C LYS A 59 -2.94 6.86 6.80
N GLY A 60 -2.52 7.28 5.63
CA GLY A 60 -2.98 6.73 4.34
C GLY A 60 -2.53 5.29 4.08
N THR A 61 -1.45 4.85 4.73
CA THR A 61 -0.94 3.46 4.61
C THR A 61 -1.29 2.58 5.82
N ALA A 62 -2.03 3.09 6.79
CA ALA A 62 -2.37 2.39 8.04
C ALA A 62 -1.13 1.86 8.79
N LEU A 63 -0.05 2.66 8.81
CA LEU A 63 1.18 2.40 9.55
C LEU A 63 1.27 3.31 10.77
N SER A 64 2.00 2.87 11.81
CA SER A 64 2.41 3.79 12.86
C SER A 64 3.41 4.82 12.31
N PRO A 65 3.50 6.04 12.88
CA PRO A 65 4.48 7.03 12.46
C PRO A 65 5.92 6.52 12.50
N ALA A 66 6.27 5.72 13.51
CA ALA A 66 7.58 5.10 13.64
C ALA A 66 7.87 4.11 12.50
N ALA A 67 6.92 3.20 12.22
CA ALA A 67 7.05 2.23 11.12
C ALA A 67 7.13 2.93 9.75
N ALA A 68 6.29 3.96 9.51
CA ALA A 68 6.34 4.75 8.29
C ALA A 68 7.70 5.44 8.12
N SER A 69 8.23 6.05 9.19
CA SER A 69 9.54 6.71 9.18
C SER A 69 10.68 5.76 8.84
N GLU A 70 10.67 4.57 9.42
CA GLU A 70 11.69 3.55 9.17
C GLU A 70 11.68 3.08 7.72
N VAL A 71 10.50 2.76 7.18
CA VAL A 71 10.37 2.31 5.79
C VAL A 71 10.74 3.44 4.81
N VAL A 72 10.34 4.69 5.09
CA VAL A 72 10.73 5.86 4.28
C VAL A 72 12.24 6.05 4.31
N ARG A 73 12.90 5.88 5.47
CA ARG A 73 14.37 5.94 5.57
C ARG A 73 15.03 4.90 4.66
N ALA A 74 14.56 3.65 4.70
CA ALA A 74 15.06 2.58 3.85
C ALA A 74 14.84 2.86 2.36
N LEU A 75 13.66 3.37 1.97
CA LEU A 75 13.36 3.76 0.59
C LEU A 75 14.19 4.95 0.10
N LYS A 76 14.48 5.92 1.00
CA LYS A 76 15.38 7.04 0.70
C LYS A 76 16.81 6.57 0.47
N ALA A 77 17.33 5.69 1.35
CA ALA A 77 18.66 5.11 1.20
C ALA A 77 18.83 4.36 -0.14
N ARG A 78 17.75 3.80 -0.66
CA ARG A 78 17.68 3.14 -1.98
C ARG A 78 17.42 4.09 -3.14
N GLY A 79 17.36 5.40 -2.89
CA GLY A 79 17.12 6.41 -3.92
C GLY A 79 15.71 6.36 -4.54
N LEU A 80 14.73 5.74 -3.87
CA LEU A 80 13.35 5.58 -4.39
C LEU A 80 12.42 6.69 -3.93
N VAL A 81 12.69 7.29 -2.76
CA VAL A 81 11.94 8.39 -2.18
C VAL A 81 12.86 9.58 -1.94
N ARG A 82 12.38 10.77 -2.18
CA ARG A 82 13.04 12.05 -1.90
C ARG A 82 12.33 12.73 -0.75
N LYS A 83 13.10 13.46 0.07
CA LYS A 83 12.61 14.37 1.10
C LYS A 83 12.96 15.79 0.69
N ALA A 84 11.99 16.69 0.71
CA ALA A 84 12.19 18.11 0.49
C ALA A 84 11.56 18.89 1.65
N ARG A 85 12.24 19.90 2.17
CA ARG A 85 11.64 20.82 3.14
C ARG A 85 10.65 21.74 2.44
N SER A 86 9.56 22.09 3.12
CA SER A 86 8.68 23.14 2.66
C SER A 86 9.44 24.47 2.54
N LYS A 87 9.08 25.26 1.54
CA LYS A 87 9.61 26.64 1.40
C LYS A 87 8.95 27.60 2.38
N ASP A 88 7.72 27.28 2.80
CA ASP A 88 6.89 28.15 3.64
C ASP A 88 7.08 27.85 5.14
N ASP A 89 7.39 26.57 5.48
CA ASP A 89 7.67 26.16 6.86
C ASP A 89 8.76 25.08 6.89
N ALA A 90 9.94 25.46 7.38
CA ALA A 90 11.10 24.57 7.47
C ALA A 90 10.89 23.33 8.37
N ARG A 91 9.84 23.31 9.21
CA ARG A 91 9.45 22.17 10.05
C ARG A 91 8.74 21.09 9.25
N VAL A 92 8.16 21.47 8.12
CA VAL A 92 7.40 20.55 7.26
C VAL A 92 8.33 19.92 6.24
N VAL A 93 8.33 18.58 6.20
CA VAL A 93 9.08 17.78 5.22
C VAL A 93 8.09 17.05 4.33
N TYR A 94 8.21 17.25 3.04
CA TYR A 94 7.45 16.55 2.01
C TYR A 94 8.21 15.35 1.47
N LEU A 95 7.48 14.30 1.20
CA LEU A 95 7.93 13.06 0.59
C LEU A 95 7.44 12.99 -0.85
N SER A 96 8.31 12.57 -1.74
CA SER A 96 7.98 12.36 -3.15
C SER A 96 8.74 11.18 -3.74
N LEU A 97 8.25 10.65 -4.86
CA LEU A 97 8.95 9.58 -5.57
C LEU A 97 10.08 10.14 -6.44
N SER A 98 11.23 9.49 -6.43
CA SER A 98 12.24 9.67 -7.46
C SER A 98 11.79 9.04 -8.79
N ALA A 99 12.56 9.24 -9.88
CA ALA A 99 12.32 8.53 -11.14
C ALA A 99 12.36 6.99 -10.94
N GLY A 100 13.33 6.49 -10.16
CA GLY A 100 13.43 5.09 -9.79
C GLY A 100 12.24 4.62 -8.95
N GLY A 101 11.81 5.44 -7.99
CA GLY A 101 10.63 5.19 -7.16
C GLY A 101 9.35 5.09 -7.98
N ARG A 102 9.15 5.95 -8.97
CA ARG A 102 8.00 5.88 -9.88
C ARG A 102 7.97 4.58 -10.69
N ARG A 103 9.12 4.15 -11.22
CA ARG A 103 9.21 2.85 -11.92
C ARG A 103 8.87 1.69 -11.00
N LYS A 104 9.41 1.66 -9.78
CA LYS A 104 9.12 0.62 -8.78
C LYS A 104 7.68 0.65 -8.30
N ALA A 105 7.09 1.83 -8.11
CA ALA A 105 5.67 1.98 -7.77
C ALA A 105 4.75 1.43 -8.87
N LYS A 106 5.09 1.63 -10.14
CA LYS A 106 4.35 1.06 -11.29
C LYS A 106 4.42 -0.48 -11.27
N GLN A 107 5.59 -1.04 -11.01
CA GLN A 107 5.77 -2.50 -10.88
C GLN A 107 4.98 -3.07 -9.69
N ALA A 108 5.03 -2.42 -8.54
CA ALA A 108 4.27 -2.85 -7.35
C ALA A 108 2.75 -2.75 -7.55
N ALA A 109 2.29 -1.86 -8.42
CA ALA A 109 0.88 -1.70 -8.76
C ALA A 109 0.36 -2.76 -9.76
N ALA A 110 1.22 -3.60 -10.33
CA ALA A 110 0.79 -4.60 -11.33
C ALA A 110 -0.29 -5.55 -10.76
N GLY A 111 -0.13 -6.01 -9.51
CA GLY A 111 -1.17 -6.79 -8.83
C GLY A 111 -2.48 -6.03 -8.64
N SER A 112 -2.41 -4.70 -8.42
CA SER A 112 -3.58 -3.83 -8.32
C SER A 112 -4.33 -3.71 -9.65
N ILE A 113 -3.65 -3.71 -10.79
CA ILE A 113 -4.28 -3.65 -12.12
C ILE A 113 -5.18 -4.87 -12.35
N HIS A 114 -4.70 -6.06 -12.03
CA HIS A 114 -5.50 -7.29 -12.16
C HIS A 114 -6.69 -7.30 -11.19
N LEU A 115 -6.51 -6.81 -9.96
CA LEU A 115 -7.61 -6.67 -9.01
C LEU A 115 -8.67 -5.68 -9.52
N HIS A 116 -8.26 -4.52 -10.04
CA HIS A 116 -9.19 -3.54 -10.62
C HIS A 116 -9.97 -4.12 -11.81
N ALA A 117 -9.29 -4.85 -12.70
CA ALA A 117 -9.94 -5.52 -13.83
C ALA A 117 -10.94 -6.60 -13.36
N ALA A 118 -10.61 -7.36 -12.31
CA ALA A 118 -11.51 -8.33 -11.74
C ALA A 118 -12.72 -7.70 -11.08
N LEU A 119 -12.50 -6.65 -10.25
CA LEU A 119 -13.58 -5.90 -9.60
C LEU A 119 -14.46 -5.15 -10.60
N GLY A 120 -13.90 -4.67 -11.70
CA GLY A 120 -14.64 -3.98 -12.77
C GLY A 120 -15.63 -4.87 -13.52
N ARG A 121 -15.53 -6.21 -13.37
CA ARG A 121 -16.52 -7.17 -13.90
C ARG A 121 -17.75 -7.32 -13.01
N LEU A 122 -17.68 -6.83 -11.78
CA LEU A 122 -18.80 -6.83 -10.85
C LEU A 122 -19.72 -5.64 -11.14
N THR A 123 -21.01 -5.83 -10.95
CA THR A 123 -21.98 -4.74 -10.96
C THR A 123 -21.70 -3.75 -9.84
N HIS A 124 -22.17 -2.52 -9.98
CA HIS A 124 -21.99 -1.48 -8.93
C HIS A 124 -22.50 -1.95 -7.56
N ARG A 125 -23.66 -2.60 -7.54
CA ARG A 125 -24.25 -3.16 -6.31
C ARG A 125 -23.37 -4.24 -5.65
N GLU A 126 -22.73 -5.09 -6.43
CA GLU A 126 -21.79 -6.09 -5.92
C GLU A 126 -20.52 -5.44 -5.37
N GLN A 127 -19.98 -4.41 -6.05
CA GLN A 127 -18.83 -3.66 -5.58
C GLN A 127 -19.11 -2.96 -4.24
N GLU A 128 -20.29 -2.35 -4.07
CA GLU A 128 -20.73 -1.75 -2.80
C GLU A 128 -20.80 -2.79 -1.67
N ARG A 129 -21.37 -3.95 -1.94
CA ARG A 129 -21.46 -5.06 -0.96
C ARG A 129 -20.06 -5.53 -0.53
N VAL A 130 -19.15 -5.73 -1.48
CA VAL A 130 -17.75 -6.09 -1.21
C VAL A 130 -17.07 -5.02 -0.36
N LEU A 131 -17.21 -3.74 -0.75
CA LEU A 131 -16.60 -2.62 -0.01
C LEU A 131 -17.11 -2.54 1.43
N HIS A 132 -18.42 -2.66 1.64
CA HIS A 132 -19.02 -2.65 2.96
C HIS A 132 -18.50 -3.80 3.83
N THR A 133 -18.47 -5.01 3.28
CA THR A 133 -17.98 -6.21 3.99
C THR A 133 -16.51 -6.09 4.39
N LEU A 134 -15.65 -5.63 3.46
CA LEU A 134 -14.23 -5.43 3.74
C LEU A 134 -13.99 -4.39 4.83
N LYS A 135 -14.73 -3.27 4.80
CA LYS A 135 -14.67 -2.23 5.84
C LYS A 135 -15.07 -2.78 7.22
N SER A 136 -16.14 -3.56 7.29
CA SER A 136 -16.61 -4.20 8.53
C SER A 136 -15.55 -5.16 9.11
N ILE A 137 -14.95 -6.01 8.28
CA ILE A 137 -13.87 -6.92 8.69
C ILE A 137 -12.68 -6.12 9.23
N GLN A 138 -12.24 -5.08 8.51
CA GLN A 138 -11.12 -4.25 8.91
C GLN A 138 -11.35 -3.56 10.25
N GLN A 139 -12.56 -3.02 10.49
CA GLN A 139 -12.91 -2.39 11.76
C GLN A 139 -12.87 -3.38 12.91
N THR A 140 -13.41 -4.59 12.72
CA THR A 140 -13.41 -5.65 13.74
C THR A 140 -11.97 -6.08 14.09
N MET A 141 -11.12 -6.27 13.09
CA MET A 141 -9.70 -6.62 13.29
C MET A 141 -8.92 -5.51 14.01
N SER A 142 -9.25 -4.25 13.72
CA SER A 142 -8.58 -3.09 14.35
C SER A 142 -8.99 -2.95 15.83
N ARG A 143 -10.23 -3.27 16.18
CA ARG A 143 -10.72 -3.26 17.57
C ARG A 143 -10.09 -4.38 18.41
N GLY A 144 -9.86 -5.54 17.82
CA GLY A 144 -9.21 -6.67 18.49
C GLY A 144 -7.74 -6.44 18.87
N LYS A 145 -7.06 -5.49 18.22
CA LYS A 145 -5.68 -5.10 18.56
C LYS A 145 -5.56 -4.12 19.74
N LYS A 146 -6.67 -3.61 20.27
CA LYS A 146 -6.70 -2.63 21.38
C LYS A 146 -6.97 -3.25 22.75
N LYS A 147 -6.97 -4.58 22.91
CA LYS A 147 -6.98 -5.19 24.24
C LYS A 147 -5.54 -5.44 24.68
N PRO A 148 -5.14 -4.93 25.86
CA PRO A 148 -3.82 -5.15 26.46
C PRO A 148 -3.59 -6.61 26.78
#